data_2cd0a45f5dc29974b626458af4b8afa0
#
_entry.id   2cd0a45f5dc29974b626458af4b8afa0
#
_cell.length_a   1.000
_cell.length_b   1.000
_cell.length_c   1.000
_cell.angle_alpha   90.00
_cell.angle_beta   90.00
_cell.angle_gamma   90.00
#
_symmetry.space_group_name_H-M   'P 1'
#
loop_
_entity.id
_entity.type
_entity.pdbx_description
1 polymer ?
#
loop_
_entity_poly.entity_id
_entity_poly.type
_entity_poly.pdbx_seq_one_letter_code
_entity_poly.pdbx_strand_id
1 'polypeptide(L)'
;MLQLAQRISRAKPSAIMAVAEKAKALKASGRDIISFSIGVPNFLPGPHIYAAAAEALTKDSGQYGSNRGADVLLDAFLGHIERAGLSGYTRANIATGIGAKHILYNLAEALLDEGDTIAFAVPYWTTYQDIADILNAKTLHLVCPASQNYKITPAQLDAALQQKPKVFLFNNPNNPTGMVYNKDEVAALAAVLVNYPDTWIFADDIYHR
;
A
#
# COMPACT_ATOMS: atom_id res chain seq x y z
N MET A 1 -1.80 19.27 -31.67
CA MET A 1 -1.41 18.02 -30.97
C MET A 1 -2.31 17.88 -29.75
N LEU A 2 -2.86 16.69 -29.52
CA LEU A 2 -3.59 16.41 -28.28
C LEU A 2 -2.60 16.38 -27.11
N GLN A 3 -2.92 17.08 -26.04
CA GLN A 3 -2.08 17.11 -24.82
C GLN A 3 -2.68 16.22 -23.73
N LEU A 4 -1.84 15.46 -23.05
CA LEU A 4 -2.24 14.72 -21.84
C LEU A 4 -2.42 15.70 -20.66
N ALA A 5 -3.19 15.27 -19.65
CA ALA A 5 -3.32 16.06 -18.42
C ALA A 5 -1.96 16.25 -17.75
N GLN A 6 -1.71 17.43 -17.18
CA GLN A 6 -0.43 17.76 -16.54
C GLN A 6 -0.02 16.76 -15.43
N ARG A 7 -0.99 16.19 -14.72
CA ARG A 7 -0.71 15.15 -13.69
C ARG A 7 -0.01 13.92 -14.27
N ILE A 8 -0.22 13.58 -15.53
CA ILE A 8 0.44 12.44 -16.18
C ILE A 8 1.91 12.73 -16.43
N SER A 9 2.29 13.98 -16.69
CA SER A 9 3.72 14.34 -16.84
C SER A 9 4.52 14.27 -15.54
N ARG A 10 3.85 14.27 -14.40
CA ARG A 10 4.47 14.08 -13.08
C ARG A 10 4.74 12.61 -12.76
N ALA A 11 3.96 11.68 -13.34
CA ALA A 11 4.18 10.25 -13.18
C ALA A 11 5.48 9.82 -13.87
N LYS A 12 6.39 9.21 -13.10
CA LYS A 12 7.65 8.68 -13.64
C LYS A 12 7.47 7.21 -14.03
N PRO A 13 8.10 6.75 -15.13
CA PRO A 13 8.17 5.33 -15.42
C PRO A 13 8.78 4.55 -14.24
N SER A 14 8.19 3.40 -13.90
CA SER A 14 8.69 2.56 -12.82
C SER A 14 10.11 2.08 -13.10
N ALA A 15 11.07 2.51 -12.28
CA ALA A 15 12.46 2.05 -12.37
C ALA A 15 12.56 0.52 -12.17
N ILE A 16 11.71 -0.07 -11.32
CA ILE A 16 11.64 -1.51 -11.07
C ILE A 16 11.25 -2.25 -12.35
N MET A 17 10.23 -1.77 -13.07
CA MET A 17 9.80 -2.37 -14.34
C MET A 17 10.86 -2.24 -15.41
N ALA A 18 11.53 -1.09 -15.52
CA ALA A 18 12.63 -0.90 -16.47
C ALA A 18 13.79 -1.88 -16.23
N VAL A 19 14.16 -2.13 -14.96
CA VAL A 19 15.18 -3.12 -14.60
C VAL A 19 14.72 -4.54 -14.95
N ALA A 20 13.45 -4.87 -14.68
CA ALA A 20 12.88 -6.18 -15.00
C ALA A 20 12.86 -6.45 -16.51
N GLU A 21 12.46 -5.47 -17.32
CA GLU A 21 12.48 -5.57 -18.78
C GLU A 21 13.90 -5.74 -19.31
N LYS A 22 14.86 -4.98 -18.78
CA LYS A 22 16.27 -5.13 -19.14
C LYS A 22 16.81 -6.52 -18.80
N ALA A 23 16.49 -7.06 -17.61
CA ALA A 23 16.87 -8.41 -17.22
C ALA A 23 16.26 -9.45 -18.17
N LYS A 24 14.99 -9.30 -18.54
CA LYS A 24 14.30 -10.17 -19.51
C LYS A 24 14.97 -10.13 -20.88
N ALA A 25 15.28 -8.95 -21.40
CA ALA A 25 15.96 -8.78 -22.69
C ALA A 25 17.36 -9.42 -22.70
N LEU A 26 18.13 -9.25 -21.61
CA LEU A 26 19.45 -9.87 -21.47
C LEU A 26 19.36 -11.41 -21.41
N LYS A 27 18.39 -11.98 -20.70
CA LYS A 27 18.14 -13.44 -20.73
C LYS A 27 17.79 -13.94 -22.14
N ALA A 28 16.93 -13.20 -22.85
CA ALA A 28 16.55 -13.55 -24.21
C ALA A 28 17.74 -13.51 -25.20
N SER A 29 18.77 -12.70 -24.92
CA SER A 29 20.03 -12.69 -25.71
C SER A 29 21.03 -13.79 -25.31
N GLY A 30 20.63 -14.75 -24.47
CA GLY A 30 21.45 -15.88 -24.06
C GLY A 30 22.39 -15.61 -22.89
N ARG A 31 22.28 -14.46 -22.21
CA ARG A 31 23.08 -14.18 -21.03
C ARG A 31 22.49 -14.87 -19.77
N ASP A 32 23.35 -15.43 -18.97
CA ASP A 32 22.95 -15.94 -17.63
C ASP A 32 22.73 -14.77 -16.68
N ILE A 33 21.47 -14.51 -16.33
CA ILE A 33 21.05 -13.41 -15.48
C ILE A 33 20.24 -13.96 -14.29
N ILE A 34 20.73 -13.70 -13.08
CA ILE A 34 19.98 -13.90 -11.84
C ILE A 34 19.28 -12.57 -11.53
N SER A 35 17.94 -12.57 -11.59
CA SER A 35 17.14 -11.34 -11.39
C SER A 35 16.56 -11.27 -9.98
N PHE A 36 16.84 -10.16 -9.31
CA PHE A 36 16.22 -9.77 -8.03
C PHE A 36 15.35 -8.51 -8.16
N SER A 37 14.91 -8.19 -9.40
CA SER A 37 14.20 -6.95 -9.68
C SER A 37 12.74 -6.92 -9.20
N ILE A 38 12.09 -8.08 -9.16
CA ILE A 38 10.68 -8.19 -8.71
C ILE A 38 10.59 -9.33 -7.71
N GLY A 39 9.99 -9.05 -6.54
CA GLY A 39 9.63 -10.05 -5.55
C GLY A 39 8.25 -10.62 -5.86
N VAL A 40 8.18 -11.92 -6.17
CA VAL A 40 6.92 -12.65 -6.34
C VAL A 40 6.98 -13.96 -5.56
N PRO A 41 5.87 -14.43 -4.97
CA PRO A 41 5.82 -15.76 -4.38
C PRO A 41 6.19 -16.83 -5.41
N ASN A 42 6.98 -17.81 -4.99
CA ASN A 42 7.39 -18.93 -5.84
C ASN A 42 6.50 -20.17 -5.71
N PHE A 43 5.36 -20.02 -5.05
CA PHE A 43 4.35 -21.07 -4.89
C PHE A 43 3.00 -20.58 -5.43
N LEU A 44 2.18 -21.52 -5.86
CA LEU A 44 0.84 -21.25 -6.37
C LEU A 44 -0.20 -21.31 -5.23
N PRO A 45 -1.34 -20.62 -5.39
CA PRO A 45 -2.49 -20.82 -4.50
C PRO A 45 -2.90 -22.29 -4.43
N GLY A 46 -3.45 -22.71 -3.30
CA GLY A 46 -3.91 -24.10 -3.14
C GLY A 46 -5.04 -24.46 -4.12
N PRO A 47 -5.16 -25.74 -4.53
CA PRO A 47 -6.16 -26.18 -5.51
C PRO A 47 -7.60 -25.80 -5.16
N HIS A 48 -7.94 -25.72 -3.87
CA HIS A 48 -9.26 -25.31 -3.39
C HIS A 48 -9.62 -23.86 -3.78
N ILE A 49 -8.63 -22.98 -3.88
CA ILE A 49 -8.84 -21.58 -4.30
C ILE A 49 -9.23 -21.52 -5.77
N TYR A 50 -8.53 -22.29 -6.63
CA TYR A 50 -8.87 -22.39 -8.05
C TYR A 50 -10.26 -23.02 -8.26
N ALA A 51 -10.58 -24.07 -7.50
CA ALA A 51 -11.88 -24.73 -7.57
C ALA A 51 -13.01 -23.76 -7.18
N ALA A 52 -12.86 -23.01 -6.09
CA ALA A 52 -13.83 -22.01 -5.66
C ALA A 52 -14.03 -20.91 -6.70
N ALA A 53 -12.94 -20.42 -7.31
CA ALA A 53 -13.01 -19.41 -8.36
C ALA A 53 -13.74 -19.95 -9.62
N ALA A 54 -13.42 -21.17 -10.06
CA ALA A 54 -14.10 -21.80 -11.18
C ALA A 54 -15.60 -22.01 -10.92
N GLU A 55 -15.96 -22.46 -9.73
CA GLU A 55 -17.35 -22.62 -9.33
C GLU A 55 -18.10 -21.28 -9.31
N ALA A 56 -17.47 -20.23 -8.76
CA ALA A 56 -18.06 -18.89 -8.73
C ALA A 56 -18.37 -18.36 -10.12
N LEU A 57 -17.46 -18.54 -11.08
CA LEU A 57 -17.66 -18.12 -12.48
C LEU A 57 -18.87 -18.79 -13.14
N THR A 58 -19.21 -20.03 -12.78
CA THR A 58 -20.40 -20.72 -13.32
C THR A 58 -21.71 -20.21 -12.74
N LYS A 59 -21.66 -19.51 -11.60
CA LYS A 59 -22.82 -18.96 -10.90
C LYS A 59 -22.98 -17.45 -11.11
N ASP A 60 -21.97 -16.81 -11.67
CA ASP A 60 -21.99 -15.37 -11.93
C ASP A 60 -22.97 -15.07 -13.08
N SER A 61 -23.96 -14.25 -12.79
CA SER A 61 -24.94 -13.79 -13.78
C SER A 61 -24.44 -12.63 -14.65
N GLY A 62 -23.23 -12.12 -14.43
CA GLY A 62 -22.68 -10.93 -15.10
C GLY A 62 -23.45 -9.65 -14.78
N GLN A 63 -24.19 -9.61 -13.68
CA GLN A 63 -24.93 -8.42 -13.24
C GLN A 63 -24.03 -7.45 -12.48
N TYR A 64 -24.42 -6.17 -12.48
CA TYR A 64 -23.73 -5.17 -11.67
C TYR A 64 -23.84 -5.50 -10.18
N GLY A 65 -22.71 -5.50 -9.50
CA GLY A 65 -22.62 -5.62 -8.05
C GLY A 65 -22.60 -4.28 -7.32
N SER A 66 -22.40 -4.34 -6.01
CA SER A 66 -22.16 -3.16 -5.19
C SER A 66 -20.82 -2.49 -5.54
N ASN A 67 -20.78 -1.16 -5.55
CA ASN A 67 -19.53 -0.39 -5.72
C ASN A 67 -18.48 -0.65 -4.64
N ARG A 68 -18.86 -1.23 -3.50
CA ARG A 68 -17.95 -1.59 -2.42
C ARG A 68 -17.36 -2.99 -2.59
N GLY A 69 -17.94 -3.82 -3.42
CA GLY A 69 -17.59 -5.22 -3.63
C GLY A 69 -18.75 -6.17 -3.34
N ALA A 70 -18.59 -7.43 -3.69
CA ALA A 70 -19.58 -8.46 -3.46
C ALA A 70 -19.79 -8.70 -1.95
N ASP A 71 -21.03 -8.90 -1.53
CA ASP A 71 -21.39 -9.11 -0.13
C ASP A 71 -20.61 -10.25 0.53
N VAL A 72 -20.42 -11.36 -0.19
CA VAL A 72 -19.65 -12.52 0.29
C VAL A 72 -18.19 -12.15 0.59
N LEU A 73 -17.60 -11.24 -0.21
CA LEU A 73 -16.22 -10.77 0.02
C LEU A 73 -16.18 -9.81 1.21
N LEU A 74 -17.17 -8.91 1.34
CA LEU A 74 -17.26 -8.00 2.48
C LEU A 74 -17.42 -8.77 3.80
N ASP A 75 -18.24 -9.84 3.81
CA ASP A 75 -18.39 -10.72 4.98
C ASP A 75 -17.10 -11.47 5.33
N ALA A 76 -16.38 -11.94 4.31
CA ALA A 76 -15.08 -12.58 4.52
C ALA A 76 -14.05 -11.63 5.16
N PHE A 77 -14.04 -10.37 4.73
CA PHE A 77 -13.21 -9.33 5.35
C PHE A 77 -13.65 -9.01 6.78
N LEU A 78 -14.96 -8.91 7.06
CA LEU A 78 -15.45 -8.72 8.43
C LEU A 78 -14.98 -9.84 9.34
N GLY A 79 -15.16 -11.10 8.91
CA GLY A 79 -14.68 -12.24 9.68
C GLY A 79 -13.15 -12.26 9.87
N HIS A 80 -12.38 -11.69 8.94
CA HIS A 80 -10.92 -11.50 9.11
C HIS A 80 -10.61 -10.44 10.17
N ILE A 81 -11.27 -9.29 10.13
CA ILE A 81 -11.14 -8.19 11.09
C ILE A 81 -11.49 -8.66 12.50
N GLU A 82 -12.59 -9.42 12.67
CA GLU A 82 -13.00 -9.99 13.95
C GLU A 82 -11.97 -10.97 14.51
N ARG A 83 -11.42 -11.85 13.65
CA ARG A 83 -10.35 -12.78 14.08
C ARG A 83 -9.06 -12.05 14.49
N ALA A 84 -8.81 -10.86 13.93
CA ALA A 84 -7.72 -9.99 14.36
C ALA A 84 -8.02 -9.24 15.68
N GLY A 85 -9.18 -9.47 16.29
CA GLY A 85 -9.57 -8.87 17.58
C GLY A 85 -10.13 -7.45 17.46
N LEU A 86 -10.44 -6.99 16.26
CA LEU A 86 -11.03 -5.68 16.02
C LEU A 86 -12.56 -5.80 15.98
N SER A 87 -13.26 -4.94 16.72
CA SER A 87 -14.72 -4.94 16.83
C SER A 87 -15.33 -3.61 16.38
N GLY A 88 -16.64 -3.58 16.18
CA GLY A 88 -17.38 -2.36 15.81
C GLY A 88 -17.39 -2.04 14.33
N TYR A 89 -16.79 -2.89 13.48
CA TYR A 89 -16.82 -2.76 12.03
C TYR A 89 -18.07 -3.43 11.44
N THR A 90 -18.56 -2.86 10.34
CA THR A 90 -19.67 -3.37 9.54
C THR A 90 -19.26 -3.36 8.06
N ARG A 91 -20.08 -3.93 7.18
CA ARG A 91 -19.86 -3.81 5.73
C ARG A 91 -19.72 -2.35 5.25
N ALA A 92 -20.34 -1.38 5.96
CA ALA A 92 -20.24 0.04 5.64
C ALA A 92 -18.82 0.60 5.77
N ASN A 93 -17.97 -0.05 6.55
CA ASN A 93 -16.58 0.34 6.79
C ASN A 93 -15.60 -0.34 5.82
N ILE A 94 -16.09 -1.16 4.88
CA ILE A 94 -15.27 -1.94 3.97
C ILE A 94 -15.55 -1.54 2.52
N ALA A 95 -14.49 -1.39 1.75
CA ALA A 95 -14.54 -1.31 0.30
C ALA A 95 -13.44 -2.20 -0.28
N THR A 96 -13.72 -2.84 -1.40
CA THR A 96 -12.76 -3.69 -2.09
C THR A 96 -12.28 -3.04 -3.39
N GLY A 97 -11.14 -3.49 -3.88
CA GLY A 97 -10.56 -3.00 -5.12
C GLY A 97 -9.65 -4.03 -5.77
N ILE A 98 -9.11 -3.71 -6.93
CA ILE A 98 -8.18 -4.55 -7.68
C ILE A 98 -6.75 -4.44 -7.13
N GLY A 99 -6.59 -4.77 -5.86
CA GLY A 99 -5.31 -4.74 -5.13
C GLY A 99 -5.07 -3.46 -4.34
N ALA A 100 -4.10 -3.53 -3.40
CA ALA A 100 -3.79 -2.45 -2.47
C ALA A 100 -3.41 -1.13 -3.15
N LYS A 101 -2.67 -1.18 -4.28
CA LYS A 101 -2.30 0.03 -5.04
C LYS A 101 -3.53 0.84 -5.47
N HIS A 102 -4.57 0.16 -5.97
CA HIS A 102 -5.82 0.81 -6.37
C HIS A 102 -6.52 1.47 -5.17
N ILE A 103 -6.58 0.77 -4.04
CA ILE A 103 -7.18 1.32 -2.81
C ILE A 103 -6.38 2.51 -2.27
N LEU A 104 -5.04 2.42 -2.23
CA LEU A 104 -4.17 3.52 -1.79
C LEU A 104 -4.36 4.77 -2.66
N TYR A 105 -4.43 4.59 -4.00
CA TYR A 105 -4.70 5.72 -4.90
C TYR A 105 -6.06 6.34 -4.63
N ASN A 106 -7.12 5.53 -4.52
CA ASN A 106 -8.48 6.03 -4.25
C ASN A 106 -8.58 6.76 -2.91
N LEU A 107 -7.93 6.25 -1.85
CA LEU A 107 -7.88 6.92 -0.55
C LEU A 107 -7.12 8.24 -0.62
N ALA A 108 -5.99 8.25 -1.30
CA ALA A 108 -5.20 9.46 -1.49
C ALA A 108 -5.96 10.51 -2.31
N GLU A 109 -6.61 10.11 -3.41
CA GLU A 109 -7.46 10.98 -4.25
C GLU A 109 -8.64 11.58 -3.44
N ALA A 110 -9.20 10.79 -2.51
CA ALA A 110 -10.33 11.24 -1.68
C ALA A 110 -9.91 12.19 -0.56
N LEU A 111 -8.65 12.16 -0.13
CA LEU A 111 -8.19 12.85 1.08
C LEU A 111 -7.16 13.96 0.80
N LEU A 112 -6.41 13.90 -0.31
CA LEU A 112 -5.33 14.85 -0.60
C LEU A 112 -5.72 15.81 -1.72
N ASP A 113 -5.66 17.08 -1.43
CA ASP A 113 -5.68 18.15 -2.42
C ASP A 113 -4.25 18.52 -2.85
N GLU A 114 -4.13 19.26 -3.95
CA GLU A 114 -2.86 19.83 -4.41
C GLU A 114 -2.20 20.65 -3.30
N GLY A 115 -0.93 20.32 -3.00
CA GLY A 115 -0.14 21.00 -1.98
C GLY A 115 -0.31 20.45 -0.56
N ASP A 116 -1.27 19.54 -0.31
CA ASP A 116 -1.33 18.78 0.94
C ASP A 116 -0.08 17.92 1.13
N THR A 117 0.19 17.52 2.36
CA THR A 117 1.39 16.73 2.69
C THR A 117 1.04 15.32 3.11
N ILE A 118 1.71 14.33 2.51
CA ILE A 118 1.74 12.94 2.95
C ILE A 118 3.12 12.60 3.54
N ALA A 119 3.15 12.01 4.73
CA ALA A 119 4.37 11.61 5.43
C ALA A 119 4.53 10.08 5.39
N PHE A 120 5.75 9.59 5.14
CA PHE A 120 6.09 8.16 5.20
C PHE A 120 7.57 7.91 5.43
N ALA A 121 7.90 6.70 5.91
CA ALA A 121 9.27 6.26 6.15
C ALA A 121 10.08 6.12 4.86
N VAL A 122 11.39 6.30 4.95
CA VAL A 122 12.38 5.99 3.89
C VAL A 122 13.35 4.96 4.47
N PRO A 123 13.57 3.78 3.81
CA PRO A 123 13.09 3.35 2.48
C PRO A 123 11.60 3.00 2.43
N TYR A 124 10.99 3.17 1.25
CA TYR A 124 9.56 2.97 1.01
C TYR A 124 9.28 2.29 -0.35
N TRP A 125 8.06 1.79 -0.52
CA TRP A 125 7.58 1.34 -1.82
C TRP A 125 7.30 2.53 -2.74
N THR A 126 7.95 2.57 -3.90
CA THR A 126 7.97 3.73 -4.81
C THR A 126 6.58 4.25 -5.18
N THR A 127 5.57 3.39 -5.14
CA THR A 127 4.17 3.76 -5.40
C THR A 127 3.65 4.89 -4.50
N TYR A 128 4.15 5.01 -3.26
CA TYR A 128 3.69 6.09 -2.36
C TYR A 128 4.10 7.47 -2.90
N GLN A 129 5.33 7.58 -3.39
CA GLN A 129 5.81 8.81 -4.06
C GLN A 129 5.09 9.04 -5.38
N ASP A 130 4.89 7.99 -6.19
CA ASP A 130 4.21 8.10 -7.48
C ASP A 130 2.77 8.64 -7.31
N ILE A 131 2.05 8.19 -6.29
CA ILE A 131 0.70 8.69 -5.95
C ILE A 131 0.77 10.16 -5.56
N ALA A 132 1.68 10.53 -4.68
CA ALA A 132 1.86 11.93 -4.26
C ALA A 132 2.21 12.83 -5.45
N ASP A 133 3.10 12.41 -6.33
CA ASP A 133 3.51 13.15 -7.53
C ASP A 133 2.30 13.37 -8.48
N ILE A 134 1.48 12.33 -8.72
CA ILE A 134 0.28 12.44 -9.57
C ILE A 134 -0.70 13.46 -9.00
N LEU A 135 -0.93 13.44 -7.68
CA LEU A 135 -1.85 14.33 -7.00
C LEU A 135 -1.29 15.73 -6.73
N ASN A 136 -0.02 15.98 -7.08
CA ASN A 136 0.71 17.20 -6.74
C ASN A 136 0.75 17.49 -5.22
N ALA A 137 0.76 16.42 -4.43
CA ALA A 137 0.92 16.49 -2.99
C ALA A 137 2.42 16.60 -2.62
N LYS A 138 2.71 17.24 -1.51
CA LYS A 138 4.06 17.28 -0.92
C LYS A 138 4.34 15.99 -0.18
N THR A 139 5.61 15.56 -0.17
CA THR A 139 6.05 14.41 0.60
C THR A 139 6.94 14.84 1.76
N LEU A 140 6.69 14.28 2.94
CA LEU A 140 7.52 14.43 4.12
C LEU A 140 8.17 13.08 4.43
N HIS A 141 9.47 13.00 4.23
CA HIS A 141 10.23 11.76 4.37
C HIS A 141 10.81 11.61 5.77
N LEU A 142 10.46 10.54 6.49
CA LEU A 142 11.08 10.14 7.74
C LEU A 142 12.23 9.18 7.43
N VAL A 143 13.45 9.71 7.39
CA VAL A 143 14.63 8.92 7.01
C VAL A 143 14.98 7.94 8.12
N CYS A 144 14.97 6.64 7.80
CA CYS A 144 15.24 5.54 8.72
C CYS A 144 16.52 4.81 8.27
N PRO A 145 17.70 5.13 8.81
CA PRO A 145 18.96 4.49 8.41
C PRO A 145 19.07 3.04 8.89
N ALA A 146 19.99 2.29 8.31
CA ALA A 146 20.26 0.91 8.70
C ALA A 146 20.64 0.78 10.19
N SER A 147 21.36 1.77 10.75
CA SER A 147 21.69 1.84 12.18
C SER A 147 20.46 1.93 13.09
N GLN A 148 19.30 2.29 12.54
CA GLN A 148 17.99 2.38 13.19
C GLN A 148 17.08 1.23 12.76
N ASN A 149 17.64 0.16 12.18
CA ASN A 149 16.89 -0.98 11.63
C ASN A 149 15.78 -0.56 10.64
N TYR A 150 15.97 0.54 9.91
CA TYR A 150 14.99 1.10 8.97
C TYR A 150 13.60 1.36 9.57
N LYS A 151 13.51 1.61 10.87
CA LYS A 151 12.26 1.85 11.60
C LYS A 151 12.16 3.31 12.04
N ILE A 152 10.96 3.86 12.02
CA ILE A 152 10.67 5.19 12.58
C ILE A 152 10.77 5.12 14.11
N THR A 153 11.37 6.13 14.73
CA THR A 153 11.30 6.33 16.18
C THR A 153 10.11 7.20 16.56
N PRO A 154 9.57 7.09 17.79
CA PRO A 154 8.52 8.00 18.27
C PRO A 154 8.89 9.48 18.14
N ALA A 155 10.14 9.85 18.42
CA ALA A 155 10.60 11.23 18.31
C ALA A 155 10.59 11.74 16.85
N GLN A 156 10.99 10.90 15.88
CA GLN A 156 10.92 11.25 14.47
C GLN A 156 9.46 11.40 14.00
N LEU A 157 8.58 10.52 14.47
CA LEU A 157 7.16 10.60 14.15
C LEU A 157 6.56 11.89 14.70
N ASP A 158 6.82 12.21 15.96
CA ASP A 158 6.34 13.44 16.60
C ASP A 158 6.81 14.69 15.84
N ALA A 159 8.10 14.77 15.52
CA ALA A 159 8.66 15.88 14.75
C ALA A 159 8.06 16.02 13.33
N ALA A 160 7.69 14.90 12.71
CA ALA A 160 7.00 14.91 11.42
C ALA A 160 5.56 15.38 11.55
N LEU A 161 4.83 14.90 12.57
CA LEU A 161 3.42 15.25 12.80
C LEU A 161 3.23 16.72 13.22
N GLN A 162 4.21 17.33 13.90
CA GLN A 162 4.23 18.77 14.16
C GLN A 162 4.19 19.62 12.88
N GLN A 163 4.62 19.08 11.73
CA GLN A 163 4.51 19.73 10.43
C GLN A 163 3.12 19.57 9.79
N LYS A 164 2.17 18.93 10.51
CA LYS A 164 0.77 18.75 10.15
C LYS A 164 0.56 18.09 8.78
N PRO A 165 1.19 16.92 8.51
CA PRO A 165 0.86 16.18 7.31
C PRO A 165 -0.60 15.74 7.39
N LYS A 166 -1.34 15.83 6.28
CA LYS A 166 -2.73 15.40 6.21
C LYS A 166 -2.86 13.88 6.30
N VAL A 167 -1.86 13.17 5.77
CA VAL A 167 -1.78 11.70 5.81
C VAL A 167 -0.42 11.27 6.34
N PHE A 168 -0.41 10.32 7.26
CA PHE A 168 0.76 9.52 7.63
C PHE A 168 0.55 8.09 7.15
N LEU A 169 1.45 7.62 6.26
CA LEU A 169 1.42 6.26 5.75
C LEU A 169 2.40 5.38 6.50
N PHE A 170 1.91 4.31 7.08
CA PHE A 170 2.65 3.32 7.84
C PHE A 170 2.55 1.95 7.18
N ASN A 171 3.68 1.37 6.78
CA ASN A 171 3.74 0.04 6.15
C ASN A 171 4.48 -0.94 7.06
N ASN A 172 3.78 -1.97 7.54
CA ASN A 172 4.31 -2.98 8.44
C ASN A 172 3.68 -4.37 8.17
N PRO A 173 4.46 -5.38 7.79
CA PRO A 173 5.89 -5.37 7.43
C PRO A 173 6.25 -4.41 6.30
N ASN A 174 7.47 -3.83 6.33
CA ASN A 174 7.87 -2.79 5.39
C ASN A 174 8.40 -3.33 4.07
N ASN A 175 8.00 -2.73 2.97
CA ASN A 175 8.60 -2.91 1.65
C ASN A 175 9.43 -1.65 1.31
N PRO A 176 10.76 -1.74 1.01
CA PRO A 176 11.49 -2.95 0.60
C PRO A 176 12.33 -3.62 1.70
N THR A 177 12.36 -3.10 2.93
CA THR A 177 13.36 -3.50 3.93
C THR A 177 13.06 -4.85 4.59
N GLY A 178 11.81 -5.30 4.57
CA GLY A 178 11.34 -6.48 5.29
C GLY A 178 11.32 -6.32 6.81
N MET A 179 11.60 -5.13 7.34
CA MET A 179 11.57 -4.87 8.77
C MET A 179 10.15 -4.91 9.31
N VAL A 180 10.02 -5.46 10.51
CA VAL A 180 8.75 -5.63 11.21
C VAL A 180 8.82 -4.92 12.55
N TYR A 181 7.85 -4.06 12.82
CA TYR A 181 7.68 -3.46 14.14
C TYR A 181 7.06 -4.49 15.09
N ASN A 182 7.64 -4.64 16.28
CA ASN A 182 7.03 -5.44 17.32
C ASN A 182 5.90 -4.67 18.03
N LYS A 183 5.18 -5.36 18.92
CA LYS A 183 4.01 -4.80 19.61
C LYS A 183 4.34 -3.53 20.42
N ASP A 184 5.48 -3.51 21.09
CA ASP A 184 5.87 -2.38 21.94
C ASP A 184 6.29 -1.18 21.10
N GLU A 185 6.98 -1.41 19.98
CA GLU A 185 7.33 -0.37 19.01
C GLU A 185 6.08 0.25 18.39
N VAL A 186 5.10 -0.57 17.97
CA VAL A 186 3.82 -0.06 17.44
C VAL A 186 3.06 0.72 18.52
N ALA A 187 3.02 0.23 19.75
CA ALA A 187 2.36 0.93 20.86
C ALA A 187 3.01 2.30 21.14
N ALA A 188 4.33 2.39 21.07
CA ALA A 188 5.05 3.64 21.24
C ALA A 188 4.74 4.65 20.13
N LEU A 189 4.62 4.21 18.87
CA LEU A 189 4.18 5.06 17.76
C LEU A 189 2.70 5.49 17.92
N ALA A 190 1.84 4.57 18.31
CA ALA A 190 0.42 4.86 18.56
C ALA A 190 0.25 5.91 19.66
N ALA A 191 1.05 5.86 20.72
CA ALA A 191 1.04 6.85 21.80
C ALA A 191 1.39 8.28 21.31
N VAL A 192 2.16 8.41 20.24
CA VAL A 192 2.40 9.70 19.57
C VAL A 192 1.19 10.09 18.72
N LEU A 193 0.68 9.17 17.90
CA LEU A 193 -0.40 9.43 16.93
C LEU A 193 -1.69 9.95 17.59
N VAL A 194 -2.03 9.51 18.80
CA VAL A 194 -3.23 9.96 19.51
C VAL A 194 -3.23 11.46 19.82
N ASN A 195 -2.08 12.12 19.79
CA ASN A 195 -1.95 13.56 19.99
C ASN A 195 -2.20 14.37 18.71
N TYR A 196 -2.37 13.70 17.56
CA TYR A 196 -2.53 14.32 16.24
C TYR A 196 -3.80 13.83 15.53
N PRO A 197 -5.00 14.11 16.09
CA PRO A 197 -6.27 13.56 15.58
C PRO A 197 -6.66 14.03 14.19
N ASP A 198 -6.05 15.11 13.70
CA ASP A 198 -6.31 15.67 12.36
C ASP A 198 -5.47 15.01 11.24
N THR A 199 -4.57 14.10 11.59
CA THR A 199 -3.77 13.35 10.62
C THR A 199 -4.41 11.99 10.33
N TRP A 200 -4.75 11.71 9.05
CA TRP A 200 -5.19 10.40 8.62
C TRP A 200 -4.04 9.39 8.65
N ILE A 201 -4.32 8.19 9.14
CA ILE A 201 -3.34 7.10 9.17
C ILE A 201 -3.70 6.09 8.10
N PHE A 202 -2.81 5.90 7.11
CA PHE A 202 -2.89 4.82 6.14
C PHE A 202 -2.02 3.67 6.63
N ALA A 203 -2.62 2.62 7.18
CA ALA A 203 -1.92 1.39 7.52
C ALA A 203 -1.90 0.46 6.30
N ASP A 204 -0.74 0.33 5.65
CA ASP A 204 -0.52 -0.65 4.57
C ASP A 204 -0.02 -1.95 5.19
N ASP A 205 -0.95 -2.85 5.45
CA ASP A 205 -0.75 -4.14 6.11
C ASP A 205 -0.74 -5.30 5.09
N ILE A 206 -0.37 -5.05 3.82
CA ILE A 206 -0.43 -6.04 2.74
C ILE A 206 0.34 -7.34 3.06
N TYR A 207 1.35 -7.28 3.93
CA TYR A 207 2.16 -8.43 4.36
C TYR A 207 1.75 -8.99 5.72
N HIS A 208 0.72 -8.44 6.34
CA HIS A 208 0.17 -8.95 7.60
C HIS A 208 -0.61 -10.25 7.37
N ARG A 209 -0.50 -11.21 8.31
CA ARG A 209 -1.22 -12.49 8.26
C ARG A 209 -2.43 -12.50 9.18
#